data_f17c9215edcaf1e98b48e188af7f7d7e
#
_entry.id   f17c9215edcaf1e98b48e188af7f7d7e
#
_cell.length_a   1.000
_cell.length_b   1.000
_cell.length_c   1.000
_cell.angle_alpha   90.00
_cell.angle_beta   90.00
_cell.angle_gamma   90.00
#
_symmetry.space_group_name_H-M   'P 1'
#
loop_
_entity.id
_entity.type
_entity.pdbx_description
1 polymer ?
#
loop_
_entity_poly.entity_id
_entity_poly.type
_entity_poly.pdbx_seq_one_letter_code
_entity_poly.pdbx_strand_id
1 'polypeptide(L)'
;FGDELNALRAVVCEAIFNPELYKTQLNQAEGQDLVATSANNYYEGVTQAEAEDFYRAMADPADPEPVSYGLNSKLVKDEDGTIRERVWKVGGMYSPAIEKIVYWLEKAQGVAQEPQKATIAALIDYYKTGNLHDFDRYNILWVRDTVSNVDFVNGFIEDYGDPLGRKASWESLV
;
A
#
# COMPACT_ATOMS: atom_id res chain seq x y z
N PHE A 1 23.36 -34.55 5.17
CA PHE A 1 22.13 -33.76 4.88
C PHE A 1 20.81 -34.51 5.14
N GLY A 2 20.80 -35.84 5.36
CA GLY A 2 19.57 -36.64 5.42
C GLY A 2 18.62 -36.26 6.56
N ASP A 3 19.10 -36.19 7.79
CA ASP A 3 18.26 -35.96 8.96
C ASP A 3 17.82 -34.49 9.05
N GLU A 4 18.70 -33.56 8.71
CA GLU A 4 18.38 -32.12 8.66
C GLU A 4 17.34 -31.83 7.57
N LEU A 5 17.47 -32.49 6.41
CA LEU A 5 16.49 -32.33 5.30
C LEU A 5 15.12 -32.91 5.69
N ASN A 6 15.09 -34.05 6.39
CA ASN A 6 13.83 -34.63 6.87
C ASN A 6 13.17 -33.77 7.93
N ALA A 7 13.95 -33.19 8.85
CA ALA A 7 13.44 -32.26 9.85
C ALA A 7 12.86 -30.98 9.20
N LEU A 8 13.60 -30.39 8.25
CA LEU A 8 13.14 -29.24 7.49
C LEU A 8 11.87 -29.55 6.69
N ARG A 9 11.84 -30.71 6.01
CA ARG A 9 10.67 -31.16 5.26
C ARG A 9 9.44 -31.27 6.15
N ALA A 10 9.56 -31.84 7.35
CA ALA A 10 8.46 -31.99 8.28
C ALA A 10 7.85 -30.61 8.64
N VAL A 11 8.70 -29.64 8.99
CA VAL A 11 8.27 -28.28 9.33
C VAL A 11 7.62 -27.56 8.13
N VAL A 12 8.24 -27.67 6.96
CA VAL A 12 7.75 -27.01 5.75
C VAL A 12 6.44 -27.64 5.27
N CYS A 13 6.33 -28.98 5.29
CA CYS A 13 5.08 -29.65 4.92
C CYS A 13 3.95 -29.30 5.88
N GLU A 14 4.21 -29.24 7.18
CA GLU A 14 3.22 -28.83 8.17
C GLU A 14 2.78 -27.39 7.92
N ALA A 15 3.70 -26.47 7.64
CA ALA A 15 3.41 -25.07 7.33
C ALA A 15 2.58 -24.90 6.04
N ILE A 16 2.80 -25.74 5.02
CA ILE A 16 2.09 -25.63 3.72
C ILE A 16 0.73 -26.30 3.76
N PHE A 17 0.60 -27.46 4.42
CA PHE A 17 -0.56 -28.32 4.27
C PHE A 17 -1.50 -28.32 5.48
N ASN A 18 -1.09 -27.72 6.61
CA ASN A 18 -1.96 -27.59 7.76
C ASN A 18 -2.59 -26.19 7.83
N PRO A 19 -3.86 -26.01 7.43
CA PRO A 19 -4.52 -24.70 7.42
C PRO A 19 -4.78 -24.13 8.82
N GLU A 20 -4.66 -24.95 9.87
CA GLU A 20 -4.86 -24.53 11.26
C GLU A 20 -3.62 -23.90 11.89
N LEU A 21 -2.44 -24.16 11.31
CA LEU A 21 -1.18 -23.74 11.88
C LEU A 21 -0.86 -22.27 11.61
N TYR A 22 -1.13 -21.80 10.39
CA TYR A 22 -0.85 -20.42 9.97
C TYR A 22 -2.08 -19.79 9.33
N LYS A 23 -2.21 -18.47 9.52
CA LYS A 23 -3.22 -17.69 8.81
C LYS A 23 -2.93 -17.69 7.31
N THR A 24 -3.98 -17.71 6.50
CA THR A 24 -3.87 -17.44 5.06
C THR A 24 -3.48 -15.98 4.82
N GLN A 25 -2.80 -15.70 3.72
CA GLN A 25 -2.44 -14.33 3.37
C GLN A 25 -3.66 -13.42 3.35
N LEU A 26 -4.73 -13.91 2.76
CA LEU A 26 -6.02 -13.22 2.64
C LEU A 26 -7.14 -14.16 3.05
N ASN A 27 -7.83 -13.87 4.15
CA ASN A 27 -9.06 -14.56 4.53
C ASN A 27 -10.26 -13.74 4.04
N GLN A 28 -11.18 -14.40 3.34
CA GLN A 28 -12.43 -13.81 2.85
C GLN A 28 -13.65 -14.61 3.33
N ALA A 29 -13.50 -15.43 4.38
CA ALA A 29 -14.58 -16.24 4.90
C ALA A 29 -15.66 -15.37 5.58
N GLU A 30 -16.91 -15.59 5.21
CA GLU A 30 -18.04 -14.87 5.77
C GLU A 30 -18.17 -15.11 7.28
N GLY A 31 -18.49 -14.06 8.03
CA GLY A 31 -18.72 -14.13 9.48
C GLY A 31 -17.45 -14.16 10.32
N GLN A 32 -16.27 -13.99 9.72
CA GLN A 32 -15.00 -13.86 10.44
C GLN A 32 -14.50 -12.41 10.40
N ASP A 33 -13.63 -12.06 11.36
CA ASP A 33 -12.86 -10.82 11.29
C ASP A 33 -11.74 -10.99 10.26
N LEU A 34 -11.92 -10.41 9.08
CA LEU A 34 -11.00 -10.57 7.95
C LEU A 34 -9.61 -10.00 8.25
N VAL A 35 -9.53 -8.92 9.02
CA VAL A 35 -8.27 -8.29 9.43
C VAL A 35 -7.53 -9.17 10.43
N ALA A 36 -8.20 -9.64 11.47
CA ALA A 36 -7.59 -10.46 12.50
C ALA A 36 -7.15 -11.84 12.00
N THR A 37 -7.81 -12.37 10.97
CA THR A 37 -7.59 -13.74 10.45
C THR A 37 -6.74 -13.81 9.19
N SER A 38 -6.39 -12.65 8.57
CA SER A 38 -5.46 -12.57 7.43
C SER A 38 -4.02 -12.34 7.89
N ALA A 39 -3.06 -12.95 7.18
CA ALA A 39 -1.64 -12.77 7.41
C ALA A 39 -1.08 -11.66 6.51
N ASN A 40 -1.33 -10.42 6.89
CA ASN A 40 -0.79 -9.23 6.22
C ASN A 40 -0.21 -8.25 7.25
N ASN A 41 0.49 -7.23 6.79
CA ASN A 41 1.10 -6.21 7.65
C ASN A 41 0.47 -4.82 7.50
N TYR A 42 -0.71 -4.74 6.90
CA TYR A 42 -1.44 -3.48 6.69
C TYR A 42 -2.12 -2.97 7.96
N TYR A 43 -2.41 -3.88 8.89
CA TYR A 43 -3.11 -3.60 10.14
C TYR A 43 -2.31 -4.11 11.33
N GLU A 44 -2.32 -3.35 12.43
CA GLU A 44 -1.64 -3.72 13.67
C GLU A 44 -2.50 -3.36 14.87
N GLY A 45 -2.93 -4.37 15.63
CA GLY A 45 -3.72 -4.21 16.84
C GLY A 45 -5.17 -3.76 16.62
N VAL A 46 -5.63 -3.65 15.38
CA VAL A 46 -7.01 -3.26 15.02
C VAL A 46 -7.83 -4.47 14.57
N THR A 47 -9.12 -4.43 14.84
CA THR A 47 -10.13 -5.35 14.29
C THR A 47 -10.67 -4.82 12.95
N GLN A 48 -11.38 -5.68 12.21
CA GLN A 48 -12.08 -5.26 10.99
C GLN A 48 -13.05 -4.11 11.27
N ALA A 49 -13.90 -4.23 12.29
CA ALA A 49 -14.89 -3.21 12.63
C ALA A 49 -14.23 -1.86 12.95
N GLU A 50 -13.14 -1.86 13.72
CA GLU A 50 -12.39 -0.64 14.05
C GLU A 50 -11.77 0.00 12.78
N ALA A 51 -11.25 -0.80 11.87
CA ALA A 51 -10.69 -0.30 10.61
C ALA A 51 -11.78 0.31 9.71
N GLU A 52 -12.91 -0.36 9.57
CA GLU A 52 -14.05 0.13 8.79
C GLU A 52 -14.63 1.42 9.37
N ASP A 53 -14.78 1.50 10.70
CA ASP A 53 -15.28 2.71 11.38
C ASP A 53 -14.30 3.88 11.22
N PHE A 54 -13.00 3.62 11.35
CA PHE A 54 -11.96 4.63 11.17
C PHE A 54 -12.05 5.28 9.78
N TYR A 55 -12.09 4.47 8.71
CA TYR A 55 -12.15 5.00 7.35
C TYR A 55 -13.52 5.56 6.98
N ARG A 56 -14.60 5.06 7.57
CA ARG A 56 -15.93 5.65 7.41
C ARG A 56 -16.00 7.05 7.99
N ALA A 57 -15.33 7.29 9.12
CA ALA A 57 -15.25 8.61 9.74
C ALA A 57 -14.43 9.63 8.94
N MET A 58 -13.49 9.16 8.07
CA MET A 58 -12.71 10.03 7.18
C MET A 58 -13.48 10.43 5.92
N ALA A 59 -14.45 9.63 5.51
CA ALA A 59 -15.21 9.88 4.27
C ALA A 59 -16.18 11.04 4.45
N ASP A 60 -16.15 12.01 3.54
CA ASP A 60 -17.17 13.04 3.43
C ASP A 60 -18.14 12.66 2.29
N PRO A 61 -19.42 12.35 2.58
CA PRO A 61 -20.40 12.00 1.54
C PRO A 61 -20.69 13.13 0.56
N ALA A 62 -20.34 14.37 0.90
CA ALA A 62 -20.51 15.54 0.06
C ALA A 62 -19.29 15.84 -0.83
N ASP A 63 -18.20 15.12 -0.63
CA ASP A 63 -16.99 15.28 -1.45
C ASP A 63 -17.22 14.75 -2.88
N PRO A 64 -17.16 15.60 -3.92
CA PRO A 64 -17.34 15.18 -5.31
C PRO A 64 -16.13 14.41 -5.85
N GLU A 65 -14.98 14.46 -5.18
CA GLU A 65 -13.71 13.86 -5.60
C GLU A 65 -13.08 13.04 -4.44
N PRO A 66 -13.78 12.00 -3.92
CA PRO A 66 -13.28 11.25 -2.78
C PRO A 66 -12.02 10.47 -3.13
N VAL A 67 -11.02 10.52 -2.25
CA VAL A 67 -9.77 9.77 -2.41
C VAL A 67 -9.88 8.36 -1.82
N SER A 68 -8.97 7.47 -2.21
CA SER A 68 -8.88 6.09 -1.69
C SER A 68 -8.19 6.08 -0.31
N TYR A 69 -8.90 6.55 0.73
CA TYR A 69 -8.38 6.59 2.10
C TYR A 69 -7.79 5.25 2.54
N GLY A 70 -6.54 5.27 3.02
CA GLY A 70 -5.83 4.10 3.50
C GLY A 70 -4.88 3.46 2.50
N LEU A 71 -4.91 3.87 1.21
CA LEU A 71 -4.16 3.25 0.12
C LEU A 71 -2.66 3.12 0.41
N ASN A 72 -2.05 4.16 0.97
CA ASN A 72 -0.61 4.30 1.21
C ASN A 72 -0.24 4.35 2.69
N SER A 73 -0.91 3.55 3.51
CA SER A 73 -0.67 3.57 4.95
C SER A 73 -0.84 2.21 5.61
N LYS A 74 -0.24 2.05 6.78
CA LYS A 74 -0.56 1.02 7.75
C LYS A 74 -1.48 1.60 8.83
N LEU A 75 -2.56 0.92 9.18
CA LEU A 75 -3.43 1.31 10.28
C LEU A 75 -2.96 0.62 11.57
N VAL A 76 -2.73 1.40 12.60
CA VAL A 76 -2.14 0.92 13.87
C VAL A 76 -2.99 1.39 15.04
N LYS A 77 -3.19 0.52 16.01
CA LYS A 77 -3.74 0.86 17.32
C LYS A 77 -2.60 0.89 18.33
N ASP A 78 -2.34 2.06 18.86
CA ASP A 78 -1.31 2.26 19.88
C ASP A 78 -1.73 1.65 21.24
N GLU A 79 -0.79 1.57 22.20
CA GLU A 79 -1.04 0.99 23.54
C GLU A 79 -2.11 1.73 24.33
N ASP A 80 -2.32 3.01 24.07
CA ASP A 80 -3.36 3.82 24.69
C ASP A 80 -4.75 3.64 24.03
N GLY A 81 -4.86 2.80 23.01
CA GLY A 81 -6.06 2.53 22.25
C GLY A 81 -6.32 3.48 21.08
N THR A 82 -5.46 4.49 20.87
CA THR A 82 -5.59 5.42 19.74
C THR A 82 -5.32 4.71 18.41
N ILE A 83 -6.23 4.86 17.45
CA ILE A 83 -6.06 4.31 16.10
C ILE A 83 -5.59 5.42 15.18
N ARG A 84 -4.52 5.14 14.42
CA ARG A 84 -3.92 6.11 13.48
C ARG A 84 -3.27 5.43 12.30
N GLU A 85 -3.10 6.19 11.22
CA GLU A 85 -2.33 5.78 10.07
C GLU A 85 -0.84 6.06 10.24
N ARG A 86 -0.01 5.11 9.83
CA ARG A 86 1.40 5.31 9.53
C ARG A 86 1.56 5.41 8.03
N VAL A 87 1.54 6.64 7.52
CA VAL A 87 1.58 6.92 6.07
C VAL A 87 2.97 6.61 5.51
N TRP A 88 3.00 6.01 4.34
CA TRP A 88 4.20 5.69 3.57
C TRP A 88 4.61 6.90 2.73
N LYS A 89 5.59 7.62 3.21
CA LYS A 89 6.07 8.88 2.62
C LYS A 89 7.45 9.25 3.12
N VAL A 90 8.06 10.26 2.53
CA VAL A 90 9.27 10.89 3.09
C VAL A 90 8.99 11.38 4.52
N GLY A 91 9.87 11.02 5.46
CA GLY A 91 9.68 11.31 6.89
C GLY A 91 8.63 10.47 7.60
N GLY A 92 7.97 9.54 6.90
CA GLY A 92 7.01 8.59 7.44
C GLY A 92 7.53 7.16 7.46
N MET A 93 6.61 6.19 7.42
CA MET A 93 6.97 4.78 7.31
C MET A 93 7.64 4.52 5.95
N TYR A 94 8.69 3.69 5.93
CA TYR A 94 9.54 3.40 4.76
C TYR A 94 10.30 4.60 4.18
N SER A 95 10.48 5.71 4.92
CA SER A 95 11.14 6.92 4.44
C SER A 95 12.47 6.68 3.71
N PRO A 96 13.42 5.86 4.22
CA PRO A 96 14.71 5.65 3.53
C PRO A 96 14.57 5.04 2.12
N ALA A 97 13.57 4.18 1.91
CA ALA A 97 13.28 3.61 0.58
C ALA A 97 12.62 4.66 -0.33
N ILE A 98 11.62 5.36 0.20
CA ILE A 98 10.86 6.38 -0.54
C ILE A 98 11.75 7.56 -0.93
N GLU A 99 12.68 7.97 -0.08
CA GLU A 99 13.70 8.98 -0.42
C GLU A 99 14.57 8.58 -1.62
N LYS A 100 14.86 7.26 -1.78
CA LYS A 100 15.57 6.76 -2.96
C LYS A 100 14.70 6.82 -4.21
N ILE A 101 13.41 6.52 -4.09
CA ILE A 101 12.45 6.67 -5.19
C ILE A 101 12.41 8.14 -5.62
N VAL A 102 12.21 9.07 -4.69
CA VAL A 102 12.19 10.52 -4.96
C VAL A 102 13.50 10.99 -5.62
N TYR A 103 14.64 10.55 -5.12
CA TYR A 103 15.94 10.90 -5.71
C TYR A 103 16.01 10.52 -7.20
N TRP A 104 15.59 9.32 -7.57
CA TRP A 104 15.61 8.88 -8.96
C TRP A 104 14.53 9.53 -9.82
N LEU A 105 13.36 9.81 -9.27
CA LEU A 105 12.31 10.56 -9.94
C LEU A 105 12.75 12.00 -10.23
N GLU A 106 13.46 12.66 -9.33
CA GLU A 106 14.05 14.00 -9.56
C GLU A 106 15.08 13.98 -10.69
N LYS A 107 15.87 12.90 -10.84
CA LYS A 107 16.78 12.73 -11.98
C LYS A 107 16.02 12.53 -13.29
N ALA A 108 14.98 11.68 -13.27
CA ALA A 108 14.12 11.45 -14.44
C ALA A 108 13.42 12.76 -14.86
N GLN A 109 12.87 13.51 -13.92
CA GLN A 109 12.25 14.82 -14.16
C GLN A 109 13.21 15.80 -14.85
N GLY A 110 14.49 15.77 -14.49
CA GLY A 110 15.52 16.64 -15.05
C GLY A 110 15.76 16.42 -16.55
N VAL A 111 15.43 15.24 -17.08
CA VAL A 111 15.61 14.89 -18.50
C VAL A 111 14.29 14.71 -19.27
N ALA A 112 13.20 14.58 -18.55
CA ALA A 112 11.86 14.44 -19.13
C ALA A 112 11.40 15.74 -19.81
N GLN A 113 10.60 15.60 -20.85
CA GLN A 113 9.91 16.71 -21.52
C GLN A 113 8.42 16.73 -21.10
N GLU A 114 7.74 17.82 -21.37
CA GLU A 114 6.29 17.88 -21.15
C GLU A 114 5.53 16.96 -22.14
N PRO A 115 4.43 16.29 -21.73
CA PRO A 115 3.76 16.44 -20.42
C PRO A 115 4.33 15.54 -19.31
N GLN A 116 5.20 14.58 -19.59
CA GLN A 116 5.75 13.62 -18.64
C GLN A 116 6.46 14.29 -17.45
N LYS A 117 7.13 15.41 -17.68
CA LYS A 117 7.81 16.17 -16.64
C LYS A 117 6.85 16.63 -15.55
N ALA A 118 5.65 17.08 -15.92
CA ALA A 118 4.60 17.47 -14.97
C ALA A 118 4.05 16.26 -14.21
N THR A 119 3.89 15.11 -14.89
CA THR A 119 3.46 13.85 -14.29
C THR A 119 4.45 13.39 -13.21
N ILE A 120 5.75 13.40 -13.51
CA ILE A 120 6.80 13.03 -12.55
C ILE A 120 6.82 14.01 -11.37
N ALA A 121 6.62 15.31 -11.60
CA ALA A 121 6.54 16.30 -10.52
C ALA A 121 5.42 15.98 -9.53
N ALA A 122 4.23 15.66 -10.02
CA ALA A 122 3.08 15.31 -9.18
C ALA A 122 3.34 14.02 -8.38
N LEU A 123 4.01 13.03 -8.97
CA LEU A 123 4.41 11.81 -8.26
C LEU A 123 5.44 12.08 -7.15
N ILE A 124 6.41 12.98 -7.39
CA ILE A 124 7.37 13.42 -6.37
C ILE A 124 6.63 14.12 -5.21
N ASP A 125 5.68 15.00 -5.51
CA ASP A 125 4.87 15.68 -4.50
C ASP A 125 4.12 14.65 -3.63
N TYR A 126 3.47 13.67 -4.26
CA TYR A 126 2.80 12.58 -3.57
C TYR A 126 3.73 11.83 -2.60
N TYR A 127 4.92 11.41 -3.04
CA TYR A 127 5.85 10.70 -2.15
C TYR A 127 6.38 11.57 -1.00
N LYS A 128 6.48 12.88 -1.19
CA LYS A 128 6.89 13.83 -0.15
C LYS A 128 5.79 14.11 0.85
N THR A 129 4.56 14.29 0.39
CA THR A 129 3.41 14.65 1.24
C THR A 129 2.66 13.45 1.81
N GLY A 130 2.59 12.34 1.06
CA GLY A 130 1.71 11.21 1.31
C GLY A 130 0.23 11.53 1.08
N ASN A 131 -0.09 12.67 0.47
CA ASN A 131 -1.45 13.13 0.22
C ASN A 131 -2.05 12.41 -0.99
N LEU A 132 -3.20 11.77 -0.81
CA LEU A 132 -3.86 11.00 -1.86
C LEU A 132 -4.45 11.88 -2.98
N HIS A 133 -4.77 13.15 -2.73
CA HIS A 133 -5.12 14.09 -3.80
C HIS A 133 -3.93 14.35 -4.74
N ASP A 134 -2.68 14.38 -4.21
CA ASP A 134 -1.48 14.46 -5.06
C ASP A 134 -1.31 13.19 -5.90
N PHE A 135 -1.69 12.01 -5.35
CA PHE A 135 -1.69 10.76 -6.08
C PHE A 135 -2.72 10.75 -7.22
N ASP A 136 -3.94 11.21 -6.96
CA ASP A 136 -4.98 11.34 -7.99
C ASP A 136 -4.57 12.33 -9.08
N ARG A 137 -3.97 13.46 -8.70
CA ARG A 137 -3.41 14.41 -9.65
C ARG A 137 -2.33 13.77 -10.54
N TYR A 138 -1.43 12.98 -9.95
CA TYR A 138 -0.44 12.21 -10.71
C TYR A 138 -1.12 11.26 -11.71
N ASN A 139 -2.10 10.47 -11.26
CA ASN A 139 -2.82 9.51 -12.08
C ASN A 139 -3.56 10.19 -13.26
N ILE A 140 -4.20 11.34 -12.99
CA ILE A 140 -4.88 12.13 -14.04
C ILE A 140 -3.87 12.63 -15.09
N LEU A 141 -2.71 13.12 -14.68
CA LEU A 141 -1.66 13.58 -15.60
C LEU A 141 -1.09 12.40 -16.40
N TRP A 142 -0.85 11.27 -15.74
CA TRP A 142 -0.36 10.05 -16.38
C TRP A 142 -1.32 9.54 -17.46
N VAL A 143 -2.62 9.40 -17.15
CA VAL A 143 -3.64 8.95 -18.12
C VAL A 143 -3.76 9.91 -19.32
N ARG A 144 -3.50 11.20 -19.14
CA ARG A 144 -3.56 12.21 -20.20
C ARG A 144 -2.31 12.26 -21.06
N ASP A 145 -1.22 11.68 -20.62
CA ASP A 145 0.04 11.62 -21.38
C ASP A 145 -0.04 10.50 -22.43
N THR A 146 -0.33 10.88 -23.66
CA THR A 146 -0.43 9.95 -24.81
C THR A 146 0.69 10.15 -25.83
N VAL A 147 1.69 10.98 -25.51
CA VAL A 147 2.74 11.40 -26.46
C VAL A 147 4.16 11.11 -26.00
N SER A 148 4.36 10.81 -24.74
CA SER A 148 5.69 10.46 -24.19
C SER A 148 6.18 9.12 -24.73
N ASN A 149 7.48 9.04 -25.02
CA ASN A 149 8.09 7.83 -25.60
C ASN A 149 8.39 6.73 -24.57
N VAL A 150 8.45 7.09 -23.31
CA VAL A 150 8.68 6.17 -22.18
C VAL A 150 7.45 6.23 -21.30
N ASP A 151 6.84 5.08 -21.07
CA ASP A 151 5.74 4.97 -20.12
C ASP A 151 6.21 4.26 -18.84
N PHE A 152 5.55 4.55 -17.73
CA PHE A 152 5.88 3.93 -16.46
C PHE A 152 4.67 3.88 -15.52
N VAL A 153 4.64 2.86 -14.69
CA VAL A 153 3.74 2.74 -13.55
C VAL A 153 4.58 2.81 -12.28
N ASN A 154 4.19 3.63 -11.32
CA ASN A 154 4.94 3.76 -10.07
C ASN A 154 4.03 4.28 -8.97
N GLY A 155 3.85 3.51 -7.91
CA GLY A 155 3.02 3.92 -6.79
C GLY A 155 2.54 2.76 -5.91
N PHE A 156 1.66 3.08 -4.98
CA PHE A 156 0.91 2.11 -4.20
C PHE A 156 -0.42 1.85 -4.94
N ILE A 157 -0.54 0.73 -5.66
CA ILE A 157 -1.56 0.53 -6.69
C ILE A 157 -2.41 -0.72 -6.42
N GLU A 158 -1.77 -1.87 -6.15
CA GLU A 158 -2.46 -3.15 -6.07
C GLU A 158 -3.02 -3.41 -4.67
N ASP A 159 -4.34 -3.38 -4.51
CA ASP A 159 -5.05 -3.52 -3.24
C ASP A 159 -5.60 -4.93 -2.95
N TYR A 160 -5.50 -5.85 -3.89
CA TYR A 160 -5.99 -7.22 -3.75
C TYR A 160 -5.32 -8.03 -2.63
N GLY A 161 -4.19 -7.57 -2.09
CA GLY A 161 -3.53 -8.16 -0.92
C GLY A 161 -4.10 -7.72 0.43
N ASP A 162 -5.04 -6.79 0.44
CA ASP A 162 -5.74 -6.32 1.64
C ASP A 162 -7.12 -6.99 1.76
N PRO A 163 -7.46 -7.61 2.91
CA PRO A 163 -8.76 -8.22 3.11
C PRO A 163 -9.94 -7.26 2.99
N LEU A 164 -9.72 -5.95 3.14
CA LEU A 164 -10.72 -4.91 2.99
C LEU A 164 -10.64 -4.18 1.63
N GLY A 165 -9.70 -4.56 0.74
CA GLY A 165 -9.51 -3.93 -0.58
C GLY A 165 -9.22 -2.44 -0.49
N ARG A 166 -8.44 -2.00 0.49
CA ARG A 166 -8.22 -0.58 0.79
C ARG A 166 -6.76 -0.15 0.72
N LYS A 167 -5.86 -1.02 1.17
CA LYS A 167 -4.42 -0.75 1.28
C LYS A 167 -3.67 -1.41 0.16
N ALA A 168 -2.77 -0.67 -0.49
CA ALA A 168 -2.08 -1.15 -1.66
C ALA A 168 -0.62 -1.54 -1.42
N SER A 169 -0.13 -2.50 -2.19
CA SER A 169 1.29 -2.76 -2.35
C SER A 169 1.93 -1.77 -3.32
N TRP A 170 3.23 -1.53 -3.14
CA TRP A 170 3.99 -0.67 -4.05
C TRP A 170 4.46 -1.46 -5.25
N GLU A 171 4.28 -0.87 -6.43
CA GLU A 171 4.74 -1.42 -7.71
C GLU A 171 5.44 -0.36 -8.56
N SER A 172 6.37 -0.80 -9.39
CA SER A 172 7.03 0.04 -10.39
C SER A 172 7.41 -0.79 -11.61
N LEU A 173 7.06 -0.25 -12.77
CA LEU A 173 7.33 -0.81 -14.09
C LEU A 173 7.69 0.32 -15.05
N VAL A 174 8.69 0.11 -15.92
CA VAL A 174 9.11 1.04 -16.97
C VAL A 174 9.13 0.33 -18.31
#